data_5ecc81f788b57965be9deacbc3648b7a
#
_entry.id   5ecc81f788b57965be9deacbc3648b7a
#
_cell.length_a   1.000
_cell.length_b   1.000
_cell.length_c   1.000
_cell.angle_alpha   90.00
_cell.angle_beta   90.00
_cell.angle_gamma   90.00
#
_symmetry.space_group_name_H-M   'P 1'
#
loop_
_entity.id
_entity.type
_entity.pdbx_description
1 polymer ?
#
loop_
_entity_poly.entity_id
_entity_poly.type
_entity_poly.pdbx_seq_one_letter_code
_entity_poly.pdbx_strand_id
1 'polypeptide(L)'
;MTAQILSEQQRRLHNIATIGTVFDVNPDDQTMRLDVGDNQTDWLPIPALAAGQVRVWRCPSVGEQFLLVSPSGELANAIPVLSLYSNQHPSPSTDENEIRVRFNDSDFLSIKNQDSQLTLKINDIVFDGDLTVTGGVDVGKNVLVGGDIHSLGDTVAGSISLKSHTHGNVQSGRSNTGAPQ
;
A
#
# COMPACT_ATOMS: atom_id res chain seq x y z
N MET A 1 33.56 -37.93 21.01
CA MET A 1 33.84 -36.48 20.81
C MET A 1 33.68 -36.04 19.35
N THR A 2 34.15 -36.79 18.35
CA THR A 2 34.05 -36.42 16.92
C THR A 2 32.64 -36.40 16.36
N ALA A 3 31.73 -37.36 16.71
CA ALA A 3 30.36 -37.43 16.19
C ALA A 3 29.47 -36.27 16.70
N GLN A 4 29.63 -35.86 17.96
CA GLN A 4 28.92 -34.73 18.54
C GLN A 4 29.34 -33.38 17.92
N ILE A 5 30.64 -33.21 17.62
CA ILE A 5 31.14 -32.03 16.94
C ILE A 5 30.60 -31.94 15.52
N LEU A 6 30.53 -33.04 14.79
CA LEU A 6 29.97 -33.12 13.44
C LEU A 6 28.47 -32.83 13.42
N SER A 7 27.70 -33.36 14.38
CA SER A 7 26.26 -33.08 14.46
C SER A 7 25.97 -31.61 14.78
N GLU A 8 26.77 -31.02 15.66
CA GLU A 8 26.63 -29.60 16.00
C GLU A 8 27.02 -28.69 14.83
N GLN A 9 28.08 -29.03 14.09
CA GLN A 9 28.44 -28.30 12.87
C GLN A 9 27.37 -28.41 11.79
N GLN A 10 26.75 -29.58 11.60
CA GLN A 10 25.62 -29.76 10.68
C GLN A 10 24.40 -28.95 11.09
N ARG A 11 24.06 -28.94 12.38
CA ARG A 11 22.95 -28.13 12.91
C ARG A 11 23.19 -26.65 12.62
N ARG A 12 24.41 -26.14 12.90
CA ARG A 12 24.75 -24.74 12.64
C ARG A 12 24.70 -24.39 11.16
N LEU A 13 25.19 -25.27 10.29
CA LEU A 13 25.10 -25.08 8.85
C LEU A 13 23.67 -25.00 8.36
N HIS A 14 22.77 -25.86 8.85
CA HIS A 14 21.36 -25.81 8.51
C HIS A 14 20.67 -24.52 8.97
N ASN A 15 21.11 -23.95 10.09
CA ASN A 15 20.52 -22.74 10.65
C ASN A 15 21.09 -21.45 10.04
N ILE A 16 22.15 -21.51 9.23
CA ILE A 16 22.73 -20.29 8.61
C ILE A 16 21.69 -19.57 7.77
N ALA A 17 20.86 -20.31 7.01
CA ALA A 17 19.74 -19.77 6.27
C ALA A 17 18.56 -20.75 6.35
N THR A 18 17.43 -20.30 6.85
CA THR A 18 16.26 -21.15 7.07
C THR A 18 14.97 -20.34 6.91
N ILE A 19 13.84 -21.01 6.87
CA ILE A 19 12.54 -20.37 6.82
C ILE A 19 11.89 -20.48 8.19
N GLY A 20 11.37 -19.36 8.69
CA GLY A 20 10.56 -19.31 9.90
C GLY A 20 9.16 -18.81 9.60
N THR A 21 8.18 -19.29 10.37
CA THR A 21 6.78 -18.87 10.30
C THR A 21 6.44 -18.07 11.55
N VAL A 22 5.91 -16.87 11.36
CA VAL A 22 5.53 -15.99 12.48
C VAL A 22 4.42 -16.62 13.30
N PHE A 23 4.61 -16.73 14.62
CA PHE A 23 3.58 -17.18 15.56
C PHE A 23 3.21 -16.11 16.59
N ASP A 24 4.06 -15.09 16.79
CA ASP A 24 3.81 -14.01 17.73
C ASP A 24 4.44 -12.70 17.25
N VAL A 25 3.79 -11.56 17.49
CA VAL A 25 4.25 -10.22 17.08
C VAL A 25 4.03 -9.23 18.20
N ASN A 26 5.05 -8.44 18.51
CA ASN A 26 4.97 -7.29 19.41
C ASN A 26 5.22 -6.00 18.61
N PRO A 27 4.15 -5.28 18.19
CA PRO A 27 4.29 -4.05 17.40
C PRO A 27 4.95 -2.90 18.17
N ASP A 28 4.76 -2.83 19.48
CA ASP A 28 5.29 -1.75 20.31
C ASP A 28 6.82 -1.79 20.39
N ASP A 29 7.37 -2.98 20.53
CA ASP A 29 8.82 -3.21 20.52
C ASP A 29 9.39 -3.48 19.13
N GLN A 30 8.53 -3.53 18.09
CA GLN A 30 8.91 -3.83 16.69
C GLN A 30 9.62 -5.18 16.57
N THR A 31 9.12 -6.19 17.26
CA THR A 31 9.70 -7.54 17.30
C THR A 31 8.67 -8.61 16.94
N MET A 32 9.15 -9.77 16.51
CA MET A 32 8.34 -10.93 16.23
C MET A 32 9.06 -12.21 16.64
N ARG A 33 8.32 -13.30 16.80
CA ARG A 33 8.82 -14.65 17.07
C ARG A 33 8.37 -15.60 15.98
N LEU A 34 9.26 -16.53 15.62
CA LEU A 34 9.02 -17.44 14.51
C LEU A 34 9.26 -18.91 14.93
N ASP A 35 8.40 -19.77 14.41
CA ASP A 35 8.60 -21.22 14.42
C ASP A 35 9.58 -21.60 13.31
N VAL A 36 10.62 -22.37 13.65
CA VAL A 36 11.64 -22.87 12.73
C VAL A 36 11.75 -24.38 12.93
N GLY A 37 11.00 -25.15 12.17
CA GLY A 37 10.83 -26.59 12.41
C GLY A 37 10.25 -26.84 13.80
N ASP A 38 10.97 -27.63 14.63
CA ASP A 38 10.57 -27.93 16.01
C ASP A 38 11.05 -26.88 17.03
N ASN A 39 11.70 -25.80 16.58
CA ASN A 39 12.26 -24.77 17.45
C ASN A 39 11.51 -23.44 17.30
N GLN A 40 11.57 -22.63 18.35
CA GLN A 40 11.07 -21.27 18.35
C GLN A 40 12.22 -20.30 18.52
N THR A 41 12.12 -19.14 17.84
CA THR A 41 13.06 -18.05 18.06
C THR A 41 12.73 -17.30 19.34
N ASP A 42 13.66 -16.56 19.87
CA ASP A 42 13.39 -15.45 20.77
C ASP A 42 12.80 -14.27 19.97
N TRP A 43 12.53 -13.15 20.61
CA TRP A 43 12.08 -11.94 19.97
C TRP A 43 13.14 -11.39 19.00
N LEU A 44 12.83 -11.40 17.71
CA LEU A 44 13.69 -10.90 16.63
C LEU A 44 13.13 -9.58 16.08
N PRO A 45 13.99 -8.68 15.58
CA PRO A 45 13.51 -7.42 15.02
C PRO A 45 12.67 -7.66 13.75
N ILE A 46 11.60 -6.87 13.57
CA ILE A 46 10.83 -6.85 12.33
C ILE A 46 11.65 -6.16 11.24
N PRO A 47 11.89 -6.81 10.08
CA PRO A 47 12.60 -6.18 8.98
C PRO A 47 11.77 -5.08 8.33
N ALA A 48 12.41 -4.01 7.87
CA ALA A 48 11.79 -2.90 7.19
C ALA A 48 12.35 -2.73 5.77
N LEU A 49 11.52 -2.26 4.85
CA LEU A 49 11.95 -1.89 3.49
C LEU A 49 12.85 -0.65 3.52
N ALA A 50 12.60 0.28 4.43
CA ALA A 50 13.43 1.45 4.68
C ALA A 50 13.32 1.84 6.16
N ALA A 51 14.45 2.12 6.81
CA ALA A 51 14.56 2.41 8.24
C ALA A 51 15.44 3.64 8.54
N GLY A 52 15.71 4.50 7.54
CA GLY A 52 16.49 5.73 7.69
C GLY A 52 15.62 6.96 7.92
N GLN A 53 15.91 8.04 7.21
CA GLN A 53 15.08 9.26 7.20
C GLN A 53 13.69 8.96 6.62
N VAL A 54 13.62 8.22 5.52
CA VAL A 54 12.38 7.61 5.04
C VAL A 54 12.20 6.27 5.73
N ARG A 55 11.01 6.00 6.22
CA ARG A 55 10.66 4.75 6.94
C ARG A 55 9.41 4.14 6.34
N VAL A 56 9.43 2.82 6.17
CA VAL A 56 8.26 2.05 5.74
C VAL A 56 7.93 1.04 6.82
N TRP A 57 6.75 1.16 7.39
CA TRP A 57 6.24 0.28 8.44
C TRP A 57 5.09 -0.59 7.94
N ARG A 58 5.18 -1.87 8.20
CA ARG A 58 4.06 -2.80 8.23
C ARG A 58 4.26 -3.82 9.34
N CYS A 59 3.20 -4.19 10.03
CA CYS A 59 3.21 -5.25 11.01
C CYS A 59 3.13 -6.61 10.28
N PRO A 60 4.02 -7.58 10.56
CA PRO A 60 3.86 -8.93 10.05
C PRO A 60 2.59 -9.60 10.58
N SER A 61 2.06 -10.55 9.83
CA SER A 61 0.91 -11.34 10.23
C SER A 61 1.34 -12.69 10.77
N VAL A 62 0.60 -13.22 11.74
CA VAL A 62 0.77 -14.62 12.18
C VAL A 62 0.53 -15.55 10.99
N GLY A 63 1.41 -16.54 10.80
CA GLY A 63 1.44 -17.43 9.66
C GLY A 63 2.27 -16.94 8.47
N GLU A 64 2.77 -15.71 8.51
CA GLU A 64 3.67 -15.17 7.48
C GLU A 64 5.05 -15.84 7.58
N GLN A 65 5.66 -16.13 6.44
CA GLN A 65 6.95 -16.78 6.37
C GLN A 65 8.06 -15.78 6.07
N PHE A 66 9.20 -15.97 6.73
CA PHE A 66 10.41 -15.16 6.52
C PHE A 66 11.62 -16.05 6.25
N LEU A 67 12.48 -15.58 5.35
CA LEU A 67 13.85 -16.05 5.30
C LEU A 67 14.61 -15.49 6.51
N LEU A 68 15.21 -16.39 7.29
CA LEU A 68 16.07 -16.08 8.43
C LEU A 68 17.53 -16.34 8.07
N VAL A 69 18.41 -15.44 8.43
CA VAL A 69 19.86 -15.62 8.33
C VAL A 69 20.46 -15.55 9.72
N SER A 70 21.17 -16.61 10.11
CA SER A 70 21.84 -16.73 11.41
C SER A 70 23.35 -16.82 11.20
N PRO A 71 24.12 -15.74 11.33
CA PRO A 71 25.55 -15.72 10.99
C PRO A 71 26.38 -16.79 11.71
N SER A 72 25.97 -17.18 12.92
CA SER A 72 26.65 -18.23 13.71
C SER A 72 25.90 -19.55 13.74
N GLY A 73 24.81 -19.70 12.98
CA GLY A 73 23.90 -20.83 13.05
C GLY A 73 23.07 -20.90 14.35
N GLU A 74 23.00 -19.81 15.09
CA GLU A 74 22.23 -19.68 16.34
C GLU A 74 20.93 -18.90 16.08
N LEU A 75 19.78 -19.54 16.26
CA LEU A 75 18.46 -18.95 16.00
C LEU A 75 18.14 -17.77 16.92
N ALA A 76 18.74 -17.72 18.11
CA ALA A 76 18.59 -16.60 19.03
C ALA A 76 19.09 -15.26 18.47
N ASN A 77 20.03 -15.32 17.51
CA ASN A 77 20.61 -14.14 16.85
C ASN A 77 20.24 -14.11 15.34
N ALA A 78 19.16 -14.78 14.95
CA ALA A 78 18.72 -14.80 13.58
C ALA A 78 18.21 -13.39 13.17
N ILE A 79 18.43 -13.06 11.91
CA ILE A 79 17.96 -11.81 11.30
C ILE A 79 16.93 -12.19 10.27
N PRO A 80 15.67 -11.80 10.44
CA PRO A 80 14.66 -11.91 9.39
C PRO A 80 15.01 -10.95 8.25
N VAL A 81 15.05 -11.44 7.02
CA VAL A 81 15.53 -10.66 5.87
C VAL A 81 14.38 -10.29 4.92
N LEU A 82 13.59 -11.27 4.53
CA LEU A 82 12.58 -11.13 3.49
C LEU A 82 11.37 -12.00 3.80
N SER A 83 10.18 -11.43 3.59
CA SER A 83 8.92 -12.17 3.61
C SER A 83 8.78 -13.03 2.35
N LEU A 84 8.25 -14.24 2.50
CA LEU A 84 8.05 -15.19 1.43
C LEU A 84 6.55 -15.49 1.27
N TYR A 85 6.10 -15.65 0.03
CA TYR A 85 4.75 -16.17 -0.21
C TYR A 85 4.64 -17.62 0.24
N SER A 86 3.47 -17.98 0.75
CA SER A 86 3.15 -19.33 1.22
C SER A 86 1.74 -19.70 0.78
N ASN A 87 1.33 -20.95 1.05
CA ASN A 87 -0.04 -21.37 0.79
C ASN A 87 -1.07 -20.61 1.64
N GLN A 88 -0.68 -20.15 2.83
CA GLN A 88 -1.53 -19.35 3.71
C GLN A 88 -1.56 -17.88 3.28
N HIS A 89 -0.44 -17.35 2.77
CA HIS A 89 -0.29 -15.98 2.29
C HIS A 89 0.25 -16.00 0.84
N PRO A 90 -0.61 -16.33 -0.15
CA PRO A 90 -0.19 -16.41 -1.54
C PRO A 90 0.07 -15.02 -2.14
N SER A 91 0.75 -15.00 -3.29
CA SER A 91 0.93 -13.78 -4.08
C SER A 91 -0.43 -13.10 -4.37
N PRO A 92 -0.53 -11.78 -4.23
CA PRO A 92 -1.77 -11.03 -4.52
C PRO A 92 -2.06 -10.91 -6.03
N SER A 93 -1.14 -11.32 -6.90
CA SER A 93 -1.30 -11.30 -8.36
C SER A 93 -0.46 -12.42 -9.01
N THR A 94 -0.91 -12.86 -10.18
CA THR A 94 -0.18 -13.76 -11.09
C THR A 94 0.13 -13.10 -12.43
N ASP A 95 -0.19 -11.80 -12.59
CA ASP A 95 0.10 -11.01 -13.78
C ASP A 95 1.56 -10.55 -13.74
N GLU A 96 2.38 -10.98 -14.70
CA GLU A 96 3.80 -10.64 -14.79
C GLU A 96 4.07 -9.15 -15.04
N ASN A 97 3.06 -8.43 -15.54
CA ASN A 97 3.13 -6.99 -15.85
C ASN A 97 2.54 -6.11 -14.76
N GLU A 98 2.19 -6.68 -13.61
CA GLU A 98 1.54 -5.97 -12.52
C GLU A 98 2.46 -5.89 -11.28
N ILE A 99 2.57 -4.68 -10.72
CA ILE A 99 3.03 -4.45 -9.35
C ILE A 99 1.79 -4.21 -8.51
N ARG A 100 1.53 -5.07 -7.52
CA ARG A 100 0.35 -4.97 -6.65
C ARG A 100 0.72 -4.95 -5.17
N VAL A 101 0.17 -3.98 -4.45
CA VAL A 101 0.14 -3.94 -2.98
C VAL A 101 -1.29 -4.17 -2.54
N ARG A 102 -1.57 -5.28 -1.87
CA ARG A 102 -2.87 -5.63 -1.31
C ARG A 102 -2.91 -5.25 0.17
N PHE A 103 -3.90 -4.48 0.57
CA PHE A 103 -4.10 -4.05 1.96
C PHE A 103 -5.05 -4.99 2.72
N ASN A 104 -6.09 -5.46 2.03
CA ASN A 104 -7.07 -6.44 2.52
C ASN A 104 -7.72 -7.15 1.31
N ASP A 105 -8.82 -7.85 1.50
CA ASP A 105 -9.48 -8.62 0.44
C ASP A 105 -10.04 -7.78 -0.71
N SER A 106 -10.37 -6.51 -0.47
CA SER A 106 -10.96 -5.61 -1.46
C SER A 106 -10.06 -4.47 -1.89
N ASP A 107 -9.15 -4.03 -1.02
CA ASP A 107 -8.40 -2.78 -1.17
C ASP A 107 -6.96 -3.03 -1.61
N PHE A 108 -6.56 -2.33 -2.65
CA PHE A 108 -5.23 -2.50 -3.23
C PHE A 108 -4.76 -1.25 -3.99
N LEU A 109 -3.45 -1.16 -4.18
CA LEU A 109 -2.79 -0.32 -5.17
C LEU A 109 -2.17 -1.24 -6.22
N SER A 110 -2.38 -0.92 -7.50
CA SER A 110 -1.86 -1.70 -8.62
C SER A 110 -1.31 -0.78 -9.70
N ILE A 111 -0.16 -1.13 -10.25
CA ILE A 111 0.43 -0.50 -11.44
C ILE A 111 0.55 -1.56 -12.51
N LYS A 112 -0.08 -1.34 -13.67
CA LYS A 112 0.04 -2.17 -14.87
C LYS A 112 0.93 -1.50 -15.89
N ASN A 113 2.07 -2.11 -16.15
CA ASN A 113 3.09 -1.54 -17.04
C ASN A 113 2.63 -1.42 -18.50
N GLN A 114 1.88 -2.39 -19.02
CA GLN A 114 1.41 -2.39 -20.40
C GLN A 114 0.43 -1.26 -20.69
N ASP A 115 -0.44 -0.95 -19.72
CA ASP A 115 -1.48 0.06 -19.87
C ASP A 115 -1.05 1.42 -19.32
N SER A 116 0.13 1.51 -18.70
CA SER A 116 0.61 2.68 -17.93
C SER A 116 -0.44 3.19 -16.94
N GLN A 117 -1.19 2.26 -16.33
CA GLN A 117 -2.32 2.56 -15.47
C GLN A 117 -1.97 2.35 -14.00
N LEU A 118 -2.23 3.37 -13.17
CA LEU A 118 -2.27 3.26 -11.72
C LEU A 118 -3.72 3.12 -11.25
N THR A 119 -4.02 2.06 -10.50
CA THR A 119 -5.30 1.85 -9.85
C THR A 119 -5.14 1.88 -8.34
N LEU A 120 -5.88 2.75 -7.67
CA LEU A 120 -6.02 2.75 -6.22
C LEU A 120 -7.48 2.45 -5.88
N LYS A 121 -7.73 1.29 -5.31
CA LYS A 121 -9.06 0.85 -4.88
C LYS A 121 -9.08 0.80 -3.36
N ILE A 122 -9.70 1.80 -2.76
CA ILE A 122 -9.94 1.96 -1.32
C ILE A 122 -11.24 2.72 -1.12
N ASN A 123 -11.82 2.70 0.08
CA ASN A 123 -13.08 3.40 0.35
C ASN A 123 -12.90 4.91 0.31
N ASP A 124 -11.90 5.45 1.00
CA ASP A 124 -11.69 6.88 1.16
C ASP A 124 -10.24 7.26 0.87
N ILE A 125 -10.05 8.35 0.13
CA ILE A 125 -8.75 8.97 -0.12
C ILE A 125 -8.78 10.38 0.46
N VAL A 126 -7.84 10.69 1.34
CA VAL A 126 -7.65 12.05 1.87
C VAL A 126 -6.34 12.60 1.32
N PHE A 127 -6.44 13.73 0.62
CA PHE A 127 -5.28 14.54 0.25
C PHE A 127 -5.25 15.75 1.20
N ASP A 128 -4.26 15.78 2.08
CA ASP A 128 -3.98 16.92 2.95
C ASP A 128 -2.88 17.76 2.30
N GLY A 129 -3.28 18.70 1.44
CA GLY A 129 -2.42 19.52 0.60
C GLY A 129 -3.02 19.79 -0.77
N ASP A 130 -2.22 20.35 -1.67
CA ASP A 130 -2.65 20.70 -3.01
C ASP A 130 -2.59 19.49 -3.96
N LEU A 131 -3.59 19.39 -4.83
CA LEU A 131 -3.65 18.40 -5.91
C LEU A 131 -3.57 19.10 -7.27
N THR A 132 -2.54 18.80 -8.06
CA THR A 132 -2.42 19.25 -9.45
C THR A 132 -2.68 18.11 -10.41
N VAL A 133 -3.66 18.28 -11.31
CA VAL A 133 -3.98 17.33 -12.39
C VAL A 133 -3.75 18.02 -13.72
N THR A 134 -2.84 17.50 -14.55
CA THR A 134 -2.52 18.07 -15.87
C THR A 134 -3.40 17.52 -16.99
N GLY A 135 -4.13 16.45 -16.74
CA GLY A 135 -5.09 15.84 -17.63
C GLY A 135 -6.54 16.11 -17.23
N GLY A 136 -7.46 15.32 -17.75
CA GLY A 136 -8.86 15.38 -17.37
C GLY A 136 -9.13 14.74 -16.02
N VAL A 137 -10.26 15.09 -15.41
CA VAL A 137 -10.81 14.45 -14.21
C VAL A 137 -12.22 13.97 -14.52
N ASP A 138 -12.48 12.68 -14.32
CA ASP A 138 -13.80 12.09 -14.39
C ASP A 138 -14.30 11.75 -12.98
N VAL A 139 -15.45 12.30 -12.60
CA VAL A 139 -16.04 12.10 -11.27
C VAL A 139 -17.39 11.41 -11.42
N GLY A 140 -17.44 10.14 -11.07
CA GLY A 140 -18.62 9.29 -11.21
C GLY A 140 -19.79 9.63 -10.28
N LYS A 141 -19.62 10.56 -9.32
CA LYS A 141 -20.66 11.00 -8.36
C LYS A 141 -20.62 12.51 -8.20
N ASN A 142 -20.92 13.00 -7.01
CA ASN A 142 -20.99 14.42 -6.70
C ASN A 142 -19.59 15.01 -6.46
N VAL A 143 -19.43 16.29 -6.80
CA VAL A 143 -18.31 17.14 -6.39
C VAL A 143 -18.87 18.17 -5.40
N LEU A 144 -18.28 18.23 -4.19
CA LEU A 144 -18.56 19.25 -3.20
C LEU A 144 -17.32 20.13 -3.06
N VAL A 145 -17.49 21.42 -3.29
CA VAL A 145 -16.40 22.41 -3.21
C VAL A 145 -16.73 23.41 -2.11
N GLY A 146 -15.84 23.55 -1.12
CA GLY A 146 -16.01 24.48 -0.02
C GLY A 146 -15.56 25.92 -0.33
N GLY A 147 -14.91 26.14 -1.47
CA GLY A 147 -14.42 27.44 -1.96
C GLY A 147 -14.96 27.74 -3.37
N ASP A 148 -14.25 28.60 -4.07
CA ASP A 148 -14.61 29.02 -5.43
C ASP A 148 -14.19 27.98 -6.48
N ILE A 149 -14.93 27.93 -7.60
CA ILE A 149 -14.57 27.21 -8.81
C ILE A 149 -14.22 28.22 -9.91
N HIS A 150 -12.97 28.24 -10.34
CA HIS A 150 -12.50 29.05 -11.45
C HIS A 150 -12.36 28.21 -12.73
N SER A 151 -13.24 28.47 -13.73
CA SER A 151 -13.14 27.83 -15.04
C SER A 151 -12.62 28.83 -16.07
N LEU A 152 -11.51 28.53 -16.74
CA LEU A 152 -11.01 29.29 -17.89
C LEU A 152 -11.81 28.96 -19.16
N GLY A 153 -12.38 27.78 -19.24
CA GLY A 153 -13.25 27.32 -20.29
C GLY A 153 -14.73 27.62 -20.01
N ASP A 154 -15.60 26.89 -20.65
CA ASP A 154 -17.03 26.91 -20.36
C ASP A 154 -17.38 25.86 -19.30
N THR A 155 -18.44 26.09 -18.54
CA THR A 155 -19.06 25.12 -17.66
C THR A 155 -20.42 24.78 -18.24
N VAL A 156 -20.65 23.50 -18.54
CA VAL A 156 -21.90 23.04 -19.19
C VAL A 156 -22.64 22.09 -18.26
N ALA A 157 -23.90 22.38 -18.02
CA ALA A 157 -24.83 21.52 -17.28
C ALA A 157 -25.90 20.98 -18.23
N GLY A 158 -25.79 19.71 -18.65
CA GLY A 158 -26.63 19.16 -19.72
C GLY A 158 -26.39 19.88 -21.06
N SER A 159 -27.36 20.65 -21.52
CA SER A 159 -27.23 21.49 -22.74
C SER A 159 -27.05 22.99 -22.44
N ILE A 160 -26.93 23.38 -21.17
CA ILE A 160 -26.86 24.78 -20.75
C ILE A 160 -25.40 25.18 -20.51
N SER A 161 -24.91 26.10 -21.32
CA SER A 161 -23.55 26.72 -21.18
C SER A 161 -23.61 27.92 -20.27
N LEU A 162 -22.72 28.06 -19.31
CA LEU A 162 -22.65 29.28 -18.50
C LEU A 162 -22.20 30.49 -19.31
N LYS A 163 -21.43 30.32 -20.36
CA LYS A 163 -20.92 31.42 -21.19
C LYS A 163 -21.96 31.93 -22.22
N SER A 164 -22.86 31.08 -22.71
CA SER A 164 -23.66 31.40 -23.91
C SER A 164 -25.15 31.10 -23.76
N HIS A 165 -25.67 30.73 -22.58
CA HIS A 165 -27.08 30.52 -22.40
C HIS A 165 -27.86 31.85 -22.47
N THR A 166 -29.08 31.77 -22.93
CA THR A 166 -30.00 32.92 -23.04
C THR A 166 -31.29 32.62 -22.29
N HIS A 167 -31.93 33.65 -21.77
CA HIS A 167 -33.21 33.56 -21.14
C HIS A 167 -34.32 34.02 -22.13
N GLY A 168 -35.34 33.16 -22.33
CA GLY A 168 -36.51 33.53 -23.14
C GLY A 168 -37.46 34.43 -22.37
N ASN A 169 -38.39 35.09 -23.09
CA ASN A 169 -39.47 35.90 -22.52
C ASN A 169 -39.01 37.10 -21.66
N VAL A 170 -37.84 37.65 -21.93
CA VAL A 170 -37.30 38.86 -21.27
C VAL A 170 -37.49 40.06 -22.19
N GLN A 171 -38.04 41.16 -21.69
CA GLN A 171 -38.04 42.43 -22.40
C GLN A 171 -36.63 43.02 -22.43
N SER A 172 -36.17 43.44 -23.62
CA SER A 172 -34.85 44.10 -23.72
C SER A 172 -34.91 45.46 -23.02
N GLY A 173 -33.93 45.75 -22.16
CA GLY A 173 -33.77 46.97 -21.41
C GLY A 173 -32.34 47.34 -21.19
N ARG A 174 -32.06 48.58 -20.69
CA ARG A 174 -30.73 49.07 -20.37
C ARG A 174 -30.28 48.75 -18.95
N SER A 175 -31.15 48.15 -18.13
CA SER A 175 -30.86 47.83 -16.74
C SER A 175 -30.43 46.35 -16.61
N ASN A 176 -29.51 46.08 -15.74
CA ASN A 176 -29.13 44.72 -15.37
C ASN A 176 -30.17 44.13 -14.39
N THR A 177 -30.33 42.82 -14.40
CA THR A 177 -31.03 42.12 -13.32
C THR A 177 -30.26 42.27 -11.99
N GLY A 178 -30.96 42.16 -10.88
CA GLY A 178 -30.31 42.02 -9.56
C GLY A 178 -29.43 40.76 -9.49
N ALA A 179 -28.64 40.66 -8.41
CA ALA A 179 -27.85 39.45 -8.14
C ALA A 179 -28.79 38.22 -8.01
N PRO A 180 -28.34 37.03 -8.42
CA PRO A 180 -29.10 35.79 -8.20
C PRO A 180 -29.32 35.59 -6.70
N GLN A 181 -30.49 35.16 -6.32
CA GLN A 181 -30.88 34.85 -4.94
C GLN A 181 -30.88 33.36 -4.72
#